data_77999a1e1d2d58f10a073b528a063aba
#
_entry.id   77999a1e1d2d58f10a073b528a063aba
#
_cell.length_a   1.000
_cell.length_b   1.000
_cell.length_c   1.000
_cell.angle_alpha   90.00
_cell.angle_beta   90.00
_cell.angle_gamma   90.00
#
_symmetry.space_group_name_H-M   'P 1'
#
loop_
_entity.id
_entity.type
_entity.pdbx_description
1 polymer ?
#
loop_
_entity_poly.entity_id
_entity_poly.type
_entity_poly.pdbx_seq_one_letter_code
_entity_poly.pdbx_strand_id
1 'polypeptide(L)'
;EKIAAIIKTEDMEFSVCENGNAWENAFDKVWFLRYSPDNRLTGIVSDTAEWTLAVEGEAWENKYDFAWNTIFGRDGKSMLLMTQADGEYSVLINDVPWEETFPYMTNLAGNADATRAAAVAQTIRFSEGDIFAFQKGCYTVAVDGKVWDTNFVNVYEPVFSADSAHVAAQVRTSLYDYTIVVDGEPWPAVWPWVWKAAFSPADGSVTAPVKTPEGWTLARDGHVFWGQRFAQLWHHVYSP
;
A
#
# COMPACT_ATOMS: atom_id res chain seq x y z
N GLU A 1 -22.64 -15.92 -11.51
CA GLU A 1 -22.50 -15.26 -10.18
C GLU A 1 -22.11 -16.30 -9.16
N LYS A 2 -21.08 -16.03 -8.35
CA LYS A 2 -20.59 -16.87 -7.26
C LYS A 2 -20.88 -16.19 -5.93
N ILE A 3 -21.15 -16.97 -4.90
CA ILE A 3 -21.33 -16.51 -3.53
C ILE A 3 -20.49 -17.37 -2.59
N ALA A 4 -19.81 -16.75 -1.65
CA ALA A 4 -19.01 -17.45 -0.66
C ALA A 4 -19.31 -16.92 0.75
N ALA A 5 -19.17 -17.78 1.73
CA ALA A 5 -19.35 -17.48 3.14
C ALA A 5 -18.36 -18.28 3.99
N ILE A 6 -17.95 -17.68 5.10
CA ILE A 6 -17.22 -18.38 6.14
C ILE A 6 -18.21 -19.32 6.86
N ILE A 7 -17.82 -20.56 7.03
CA ILE A 7 -18.60 -21.58 7.75
C ILE A 7 -17.80 -22.12 8.94
N LYS A 8 -18.50 -22.49 9.98
CA LYS A 8 -17.92 -23.25 11.10
C LYS A 8 -18.16 -24.74 10.82
N THR A 9 -17.11 -25.52 10.72
CA THR A 9 -17.18 -26.95 10.43
C THR A 9 -17.27 -27.79 11.69
N GLU A 10 -16.42 -27.46 12.68
CA GLU A 10 -16.40 -28.10 14.00
C GLU A 10 -16.12 -27.05 15.09
N ASP A 11 -15.97 -27.48 16.33
CA ASP A 11 -15.63 -26.56 17.41
C ASP A 11 -14.23 -26.01 17.21
N MET A 12 -14.10 -24.68 17.12
CA MET A 12 -12.86 -23.96 16.81
C MET A 12 -12.31 -24.15 15.39
N GLU A 13 -13.06 -24.75 14.46
CA GLU A 13 -12.66 -24.93 13.07
C GLU A 13 -13.57 -24.17 12.11
N PHE A 14 -12.96 -23.46 11.18
CA PHE A 14 -13.64 -22.67 10.17
C PHE A 14 -13.14 -23.05 8.77
N SER A 15 -14.03 -22.96 7.80
CA SER A 15 -13.71 -23.09 6.39
C SER A 15 -14.51 -22.09 5.58
N VAL A 16 -14.42 -22.17 4.26
CA VAL A 16 -15.20 -21.33 3.34
C VAL A 16 -16.07 -22.22 2.46
N CYS A 17 -17.33 -21.82 2.31
CA CYS A 17 -18.26 -22.47 1.39
C CYS A 17 -18.53 -21.54 0.22
N GLU A 18 -18.24 -21.99 -1.01
CA GLU A 18 -18.57 -21.33 -2.26
C GLU A 18 -19.68 -22.11 -2.99
N ASN A 19 -20.81 -21.46 -3.25
CA ASN A 19 -21.96 -22.06 -3.96
C ASN A 19 -22.40 -23.44 -3.42
N GLY A 20 -22.31 -23.65 -2.09
CA GLY A 20 -22.67 -24.89 -1.43
C GLY A 20 -21.55 -25.94 -1.33
N ASN A 21 -20.36 -25.66 -1.87
CA ASN A 21 -19.18 -26.51 -1.75
C ASN A 21 -18.18 -25.89 -0.78
N ALA A 22 -17.84 -26.60 0.29
CA ALA A 22 -16.85 -26.16 1.23
C ALA A 22 -15.43 -26.42 0.71
N TRP A 23 -14.47 -25.58 1.08
CA TRP A 23 -13.06 -25.90 0.93
C TRP A 23 -12.72 -27.21 1.66
N GLU A 24 -11.77 -27.95 1.14
CA GLU A 24 -11.32 -29.19 1.78
C GLU A 24 -10.56 -28.92 3.10
N ASN A 25 -9.83 -27.80 3.15
CA ASN A 25 -9.07 -27.40 4.31
C ASN A 25 -9.93 -26.58 5.30
N ALA A 26 -9.70 -26.79 6.57
CA ALA A 26 -10.24 -26.01 7.68
C ALA A 26 -9.11 -25.28 8.40
N PHE A 27 -9.44 -24.18 9.07
CA PHE A 27 -8.51 -23.25 9.71
C PHE A 27 -9.05 -22.82 11.07
N ASP A 28 -8.18 -22.39 11.98
CA ASP A 28 -8.59 -21.81 13.26
C ASP A 28 -9.41 -20.52 13.08
N LYS A 29 -9.09 -19.74 12.05
CA LYS A 29 -9.81 -18.50 11.70
C LYS A 29 -9.74 -18.25 10.19
N VAL A 30 -10.77 -17.57 9.69
CA VAL A 30 -10.85 -17.07 8.31
C VAL A 30 -11.37 -15.65 8.32
N TRP A 31 -10.69 -14.74 7.60
CA TRP A 31 -11.10 -13.34 7.46
C TRP A 31 -11.01 -12.87 6.00
N PHE A 32 -11.65 -11.75 5.71
CA PHE A 32 -11.50 -10.99 4.47
C PHE A 32 -11.64 -11.81 3.18
N LEU A 33 -12.75 -12.53 3.06
CA LEU A 33 -13.06 -13.21 1.81
C LEU A 33 -13.16 -12.19 0.67
N ARG A 34 -12.44 -12.47 -0.40
CA ARG A 34 -12.46 -11.67 -1.63
C ARG A 34 -12.29 -12.55 -2.85
N TYR A 35 -12.97 -12.18 -3.92
CA TYR A 35 -12.65 -12.72 -5.24
C TYR A 35 -11.56 -11.87 -5.90
N SER A 36 -10.56 -12.53 -6.43
CA SER A 36 -9.60 -11.91 -7.35
C SER A 36 -10.25 -11.61 -8.70
N PRO A 37 -9.67 -10.76 -9.55
CA PRO A 37 -10.20 -10.45 -10.87
C PRO A 37 -10.38 -11.65 -11.80
N ASP A 38 -9.61 -12.73 -11.61
CA ASP A 38 -9.75 -14.01 -12.31
C ASP A 38 -10.74 -14.98 -11.64
N ASN A 39 -11.56 -14.48 -10.70
CA ASN A 39 -12.59 -15.20 -9.95
C ASN A 39 -12.09 -16.33 -9.03
N ARG A 40 -10.84 -16.32 -8.60
CA ARG A 40 -10.37 -17.17 -7.50
C ARG A 40 -10.80 -16.60 -6.17
N LEU A 41 -11.33 -17.45 -5.30
CA LEU A 41 -11.72 -17.05 -3.95
C LEU A 41 -10.50 -17.05 -3.02
N THR A 42 -10.28 -15.97 -2.31
CA THR A 42 -9.20 -15.82 -1.35
C THR A 42 -9.74 -15.49 0.03
N GLY A 43 -8.98 -15.86 1.04
CA GLY A 43 -9.25 -15.51 2.44
C GLY A 43 -7.95 -15.42 3.22
N ILE A 44 -7.89 -14.52 4.19
CA ILE A 44 -6.80 -14.52 5.16
C ILE A 44 -7.16 -15.57 6.21
N VAL A 45 -6.26 -16.54 6.40
CA VAL A 45 -6.49 -17.70 7.27
C VAL A 45 -5.44 -17.78 8.37
N SER A 46 -5.81 -18.39 9.47
CA SER A 46 -4.89 -18.67 10.58
C SER A 46 -4.98 -20.13 10.98
N ASP A 47 -3.82 -20.70 11.23
CA ASP A 47 -3.63 -22.03 11.79
C ASP A 47 -2.53 -21.94 12.87
N THR A 48 -2.80 -22.49 14.07
CA THR A 48 -1.88 -22.42 15.23
C THR A 48 -1.38 -21.00 15.57
N ALA A 49 -2.29 -20.01 15.44
CA ALA A 49 -2.05 -18.57 15.63
C ALA A 49 -1.12 -17.91 14.59
N GLU A 50 -0.71 -18.59 13.54
CA GLU A 50 0.03 -18.04 12.41
C GLU A 50 -0.91 -17.73 11.24
N TRP A 51 -0.67 -16.63 10.55
CA TRP A 51 -1.54 -16.08 9.50
C TRP A 51 -0.90 -16.13 8.13
N THR A 52 -1.73 -16.39 7.11
CA THR A 52 -1.32 -16.33 5.71
C THR A 52 -2.53 -16.07 4.80
N LEU A 53 -2.31 -16.05 3.48
CA LEU A 53 -3.37 -16.01 2.47
C LEU A 53 -3.69 -17.43 2.00
N ALA A 54 -4.96 -17.77 1.95
CA ALA A 54 -5.45 -18.95 1.24
C ALA A 54 -6.10 -18.55 -0.10
N VAL A 55 -5.82 -19.31 -1.14
CA VAL A 55 -6.38 -19.15 -2.48
C VAL A 55 -7.06 -20.45 -2.88
N GLU A 56 -8.37 -20.42 -3.14
CA GLU A 56 -9.19 -21.61 -3.46
C GLU A 56 -9.08 -22.73 -2.38
N GLY A 57 -8.83 -22.32 -1.12
CA GLY A 57 -8.68 -23.23 0.02
C GLY A 57 -7.25 -23.66 0.33
N GLU A 58 -6.29 -23.40 -0.56
CA GLU A 58 -4.89 -23.72 -0.36
C GLU A 58 -4.16 -22.54 0.27
N ALA A 59 -3.65 -22.73 1.50
CA ALA A 59 -2.87 -21.71 2.20
C ALA A 59 -1.49 -21.60 1.60
N TRP A 60 -0.96 -20.36 1.54
CA TRP A 60 0.44 -20.12 1.20
C TRP A 60 1.37 -20.80 2.21
N GLU A 61 2.60 -21.09 1.82
CA GLU A 61 3.56 -21.81 2.63
C GLU A 61 4.11 -20.94 3.78
N ASN A 62 4.39 -19.66 3.49
CA ASN A 62 4.92 -18.73 4.47
C ASN A 62 3.82 -18.24 5.41
N LYS A 63 4.09 -18.31 6.72
CA LYS A 63 3.17 -17.93 7.78
C LYS A 63 3.78 -16.88 8.69
N TYR A 64 2.94 -16.03 9.29
CA TYR A 64 3.33 -14.84 10.03
C TYR A 64 2.45 -14.63 11.26
N ASP A 65 2.91 -13.81 12.22
CA ASP A 65 2.12 -13.41 13.37
C ASP A 65 0.83 -12.70 12.96
N PHE A 66 0.90 -11.88 11.88
CA PHE A 66 -0.25 -11.22 11.27
C PHE A 66 -0.09 -11.10 9.75
N ALA A 67 -1.24 -11.15 9.05
CA ALA A 67 -1.36 -10.91 7.61
C ALA A 67 -2.60 -10.07 7.30
N TRP A 68 -2.48 -9.10 6.40
CA TRP A 68 -3.60 -8.22 6.01
C TRP A 68 -3.32 -7.50 4.67
N ASN A 69 -4.30 -6.73 4.20
CA ASN A 69 -4.20 -5.80 3.06
C ASN A 69 -3.81 -6.47 1.74
N THR A 70 -4.61 -7.45 1.31
CA THR A 70 -4.40 -8.11 0.02
C THR A 70 -4.71 -7.17 -1.14
N ILE A 71 -3.80 -7.07 -2.11
CA ILE A 71 -3.97 -6.38 -3.40
C ILE A 71 -3.84 -7.39 -4.52
N PHE A 72 -4.70 -7.30 -5.54
CA PHE A 72 -4.69 -8.16 -6.72
C PHE A 72 -4.21 -7.40 -7.95
N GLY A 73 -3.43 -8.06 -8.79
CA GLY A 73 -3.17 -7.62 -10.15
C GLY A 73 -4.46 -7.61 -10.99
N ARG A 74 -4.50 -6.81 -12.06
CA ARG A 74 -5.68 -6.69 -12.94
C ARG A 74 -6.16 -8.01 -13.53
N ASP A 75 -5.24 -8.91 -13.84
CA ASP A 75 -5.55 -10.24 -14.37
C ASP A 75 -5.79 -11.28 -13.27
N GLY A 76 -5.70 -10.88 -12.02
CA GLY A 76 -5.88 -11.74 -10.85
C GLY A 76 -4.70 -12.68 -10.54
N LYS A 77 -3.69 -12.78 -11.39
CA LYS A 77 -2.63 -13.79 -11.25
C LYS A 77 -1.68 -13.51 -10.11
N SER A 78 -1.31 -12.25 -9.95
CA SER A 78 -0.42 -11.82 -8.86
C SER A 78 -1.21 -11.21 -7.71
N MET A 79 -0.71 -11.43 -6.51
CA MET A 79 -1.31 -10.97 -5.25
C MET A 79 -0.22 -10.45 -4.32
N LEU A 80 -0.50 -9.32 -3.70
CA LEU A 80 0.32 -8.74 -2.64
C LEU A 80 -0.35 -8.97 -1.30
N LEU A 81 0.45 -9.18 -0.28
CA LEU A 81 0.00 -9.32 1.11
C LEU A 81 0.97 -8.58 2.04
N MET A 82 0.44 -7.80 2.95
CA MET A 82 1.22 -7.24 4.06
C MET A 82 1.28 -8.23 5.21
N THR A 83 2.46 -8.35 5.85
CA THR A 83 2.68 -9.29 6.96
C THR A 83 3.50 -8.67 8.07
N GLN A 84 3.40 -9.28 9.25
CA GLN A 84 4.24 -8.99 10.41
C GLN A 84 4.67 -10.28 11.07
N ALA A 85 5.96 -10.39 11.41
CA ALA A 85 6.53 -11.45 12.22
C ALA A 85 7.61 -10.86 13.14
N ASP A 86 7.67 -11.31 14.40
CA ASP A 86 8.65 -10.83 15.40
C ASP A 86 8.70 -9.29 15.55
N GLY A 87 7.55 -8.62 15.34
CA GLY A 87 7.43 -7.16 15.40
C GLY A 87 8.00 -6.41 14.19
N GLU A 88 8.44 -7.12 13.16
CA GLU A 88 8.89 -6.57 11.88
C GLU A 88 7.84 -6.79 10.78
N TYR A 89 7.76 -5.83 9.87
CA TYR A 89 6.80 -5.81 8.77
C TYR A 89 7.47 -6.13 7.43
N SER A 90 6.75 -6.82 6.56
CA SER A 90 7.18 -7.11 5.19
C SER A 90 5.99 -7.15 4.23
N VAL A 91 6.28 -7.31 2.94
CA VAL A 91 5.30 -7.52 1.88
C VAL A 91 5.65 -8.80 1.14
N LEU A 92 4.62 -9.61 0.84
CA LEU A 92 4.74 -10.75 -0.03
C LEU A 92 4.20 -10.43 -1.43
N ILE A 93 4.87 -10.98 -2.43
CA ILE A 93 4.39 -11.04 -3.81
C ILE A 93 4.25 -12.53 -4.17
N ASN A 94 3.02 -13.03 -4.31
CA ASN A 94 2.76 -14.45 -4.60
C ASN A 94 3.51 -15.40 -3.64
N ASP A 95 3.37 -15.17 -2.35
CA ASP A 95 4.03 -15.92 -1.28
C ASP A 95 5.57 -15.75 -1.17
N VAL A 96 6.16 -14.87 -1.97
CA VAL A 96 7.61 -14.55 -1.86
C VAL A 96 7.76 -13.26 -1.07
N PRO A 97 8.34 -13.30 0.15
CA PRO A 97 8.56 -12.11 0.96
C PRO A 97 9.67 -11.23 0.40
N TRP A 98 9.60 -9.95 0.68
CA TRP A 98 10.76 -9.06 0.52
C TRP A 98 11.93 -9.57 1.36
N GLU A 99 13.16 -9.34 0.91
CA GLU A 99 14.38 -9.69 1.65
C GLU A 99 14.55 -8.84 2.91
N GLU A 100 14.12 -7.57 2.86
CA GLU A 100 14.20 -6.61 3.96
C GLU A 100 12.89 -6.55 4.74
N THR A 101 13.01 -6.37 6.05
CA THR A 101 11.91 -6.11 6.97
C THR A 101 12.04 -4.75 7.62
N PHE A 102 10.93 -4.21 8.10
CA PHE A 102 10.87 -2.85 8.64
C PHE A 102 10.14 -2.80 9.98
N PRO A 103 10.58 -1.91 10.91
CA PRO A 103 9.92 -1.73 12.21
C PRO A 103 8.43 -1.41 12.14
N TYR A 104 8.01 -0.76 11.06
CA TYR A 104 6.61 -0.44 10.78
C TYR A 104 6.43 -0.18 9.29
N MET A 105 5.30 -0.65 8.75
CA MET A 105 4.88 -0.39 7.38
C MET A 105 3.39 -0.09 7.29
N THR A 106 3.02 0.71 6.29
CA THR A 106 1.62 1.04 5.97
C THR A 106 1.49 1.46 4.51
N ASN A 107 0.25 1.76 4.08
CA ASN A 107 -0.05 2.31 2.75
C ASN A 107 0.56 1.48 1.61
N LEU A 108 0.34 0.16 1.64
CA LEU A 108 0.72 -0.73 0.54
C LEU A 108 0.04 -0.30 -0.77
N ALA A 109 0.84 -0.18 -1.81
CA ALA A 109 0.41 0.03 -3.19
C ALA A 109 1.03 -1.02 -4.10
N GLY A 110 0.26 -1.53 -5.04
CA GLY A 110 0.74 -2.39 -6.12
C GLY A 110 0.77 -1.65 -7.44
N ASN A 111 1.66 -2.07 -8.35
CA ASN A 111 1.51 -1.72 -9.75
C ASN A 111 0.28 -2.42 -10.36
N ALA A 112 -0.04 -2.13 -11.61
CA ALA A 112 -1.24 -2.63 -12.26
C ALA A 112 -1.40 -4.16 -12.21
N ASP A 113 -0.29 -4.90 -12.29
CA ASP A 113 -0.28 -6.35 -12.34
C ASP A 113 0.05 -7.01 -10.99
N ALA A 114 0.21 -6.20 -9.92
CA ALA A 114 0.64 -6.63 -8.60
C ALA A 114 1.93 -7.50 -8.61
N THR A 115 2.83 -7.20 -9.55
CA THR A 115 4.16 -7.82 -9.65
C THR A 115 5.24 -6.99 -8.98
N ARG A 116 4.93 -5.74 -8.66
CA ARG A 116 5.74 -4.80 -7.89
C ARG A 116 4.92 -4.20 -6.76
N ALA A 117 5.57 -3.89 -5.67
CA ALA A 117 4.93 -3.31 -4.50
C ALA A 117 5.71 -2.10 -3.98
N ALA A 118 4.99 -1.09 -3.51
CA ALA A 118 5.54 0.03 -2.76
C ALA A 118 4.76 0.21 -1.46
N ALA A 119 5.45 0.55 -0.40
CA ALA A 119 4.81 0.82 0.89
C ALA A 119 5.57 1.92 1.65
N VAL A 120 4.88 2.60 2.55
CA VAL A 120 5.52 3.47 3.52
C VAL A 120 6.22 2.60 4.55
N ALA A 121 7.52 2.81 4.74
CA ALA A 121 8.36 2.08 5.67
C ALA A 121 9.01 3.00 6.69
N GLN A 122 8.98 2.61 7.96
CA GLN A 122 9.79 3.22 9.00
C GLN A 122 11.19 2.59 8.97
N THR A 123 12.22 3.41 8.84
CA THR A 123 13.62 2.95 8.80
C THR A 123 14.38 3.26 10.09
N ILE A 124 13.91 4.23 10.86
CA ILE A 124 14.52 4.64 12.13
C ILE A 124 13.53 4.37 13.25
N ARG A 125 13.91 3.49 14.19
CA ARG A 125 13.12 3.28 15.41
C ARG A 125 13.25 4.47 16.33
N PHE A 126 12.15 4.90 16.90
CA PHE A 126 12.12 5.94 17.93
C PHE A 126 11.10 5.59 19.01
N SER A 127 11.27 6.09 20.21
CA SER A 127 10.29 5.92 21.29
C SER A 127 9.13 6.90 21.11
N GLU A 128 7.92 6.51 21.55
CA GLU A 128 6.69 7.32 21.37
C GLU A 128 6.78 8.77 21.87
N GLY A 129 7.66 9.09 22.76
CA GLY A 129 7.88 10.47 23.27
C GLY A 129 8.96 11.26 22.55
N ASP A 130 9.71 10.64 21.62
CA ASP A 130 10.84 11.30 20.96
C ASP A 130 10.41 12.10 19.73
N ILE A 131 9.77 13.24 20.01
CA ILE A 131 9.35 14.22 18.98
C ILE A 131 10.53 14.70 18.13
N PHE A 132 11.73 14.81 18.68
CA PHE A 132 12.91 15.28 17.94
C PHE A 132 13.41 14.25 16.92
N ALA A 133 13.42 12.95 17.28
CA ALA A 133 13.72 11.90 16.33
C ALA A 133 12.66 11.84 15.22
N PHE A 134 11.39 11.90 15.57
CA PHE A 134 10.29 11.97 14.62
C PHE A 134 10.42 13.14 13.63
N GLN A 135 10.70 14.35 14.12
CA GLN A 135 10.84 15.55 13.27
C GLN A 135 12.06 15.51 12.33
N LYS A 136 13.06 14.71 12.63
CA LYS A 136 14.21 14.49 11.72
C LYS A 136 13.89 13.62 10.52
N GLY A 137 12.76 12.91 10.58
CA GLY A 137 12.34 11.97 9.54
C GLY A 137 12.73 10.53 9.85
N CYS A 138 11.71 9.68 9.96
CA CYS A 138 11.87 8.26 10.27
C CYS A 138 11.22 7.37 9.22
N TYR A 139 10.55 7.95 8.23
CA TYR A 139 9.78 7.25 7.22
C TYR A 139 10.29 7.52 5.81
N THR A 140 10.18 6.52 4.96
CA THR A 140 10.48 6.62 3.54
C THR A 140 9.51 5.72 2.74
N VAL A 141 9.70 5.61 1.44
CA VAL A 141 9.03 4.58 0.62
C VAL A 141 10.00 3.43 0.42
N ALA A 142 9.53 2.22 0.65
CA ALA A 142 10.17 0.99 0.19
C ALA A 142 9.49 0.55 -1.11
N VAL A 143 10.27 0.27 -2.14
CA VAL A 143 9.82 -0.27 -3.43
C VAL A 143 10.52 -1.62 -3.65
N ASP A 144 9.74 -2.68 -3.75
CA ASP A 144 10.25 -4.06 -3.89
C ASP A 144 11.32 -4.40 -2.83
N GLY A 145 11.09 -3.95 -1.58
CA GLY A 145 11.98 -4.14 -0.45
C GLY A 145 13.14 -3.14 -0.33
N LYS A 146 13.34 -2.26 -1.31
CA LYS A 146 14.43 -1.26 -1.29
C LYS A 146 13.90 0.11 -0.93
N VAL A 147 14.47 0.72 0.11
CA VAL A 147 14.09 2.05 0.58
C VAL A 147 14.72 3.15 -0.27
N TRP A 148 14.04 4.29 -0.39
CA TRP A 148 14.66 5.51 -0.88
C TRP A 148 15.73 6.01 0.10
N ASP A 149 16.73 6.71 -0.38
CA ASP A 149 17.86 7.18 0.43
C ASP A 149 17.49 8.27 1.44
N THR A 150 16.37 8.97 1.21
CA THR A 150 15.93 10.08 2.04
C THR A 150 14.77 9.67 2.95
N ASN A 151 14.88 10.00 4.24
CA ASN A 151 13.79 9.89 5.20
C ASN A 151 13.02 11.21 5.32
N PHE A 152 11.73 11.08 5.59
CA PHE A 152 10.77 12.18 5.76
C PHE A 152 10.08 12.10 7.12
N VAL A 153 9.50 13.20 7.57
CA VAL A 153 8.71 13.24 8.81
C VAL A 153 7.50 12.29 8.70
N ASN A 154 6.80 12.35 7.57
CA ASN A 154 5.74 11.40 7.20
C ASN A 154 5.77 11.16 5.69
N VAL A 155 5.28 10.00 5.31
CA VAL A 155 5.04 9.61 3.91
C VAL A 155 3.62 9.09 3.78
N TYR A 156 2.98 9.34 2.66
CA TYR A 156 1.59 8.97 2.42
C TYR A 156 1.40 8.43 1.00
N GLU A 157 0.51 7.46 0.89
CA GLU A 157 -0.09 6.97 -0.36
C GLU A 157 0.84 6.86 -1.58
N PRO A 158 1.83 5.95 -1.58
CA PRO A 158 2.63 5.67 -2.76
C PRO A 158 1.75 5.30 -3.95
N VAL A 159 2.13 5.73 -5.15
CA VAL A 159 1.44 5.38 -6.40
C VAL A 159 2.46 5.02 -7.46
N PHE A 160 2.15 4.00 -8.26
CA PHE A 160 2.95 3.63 -9.42
C PHE A 160 2.52 4.41 -10.66
N SER A 161 3.48 4.67 -11.56
CA SER A 161 3.21 5.09 -12.93
C SER A 161 2.55 3.95 -13.72
N ALA A 162 1.90 4.29 -14.84
CA ALA A 162 1.19 3.32 -15.67
C ALA A 162 2.10 2.23 -16.28
N ASP A 163 3.35 2.58 -16.56
CA ASP A 163 4.39 1.65 -17.04
C ASP A 163 5.08 0.87 -15.91
N SER A 164 4.68 1.12 -14.66
CA SER A 164 5.26 0.52 -13.45
C SER A 164 6.74 0.88 -13.20
N ALA A 165 7.32 1.83 -13.94
CA ALA A 165 8.73 2.19 -13.82
C ALA A 165 9.00 3.11 -12.62
N HIS A 166 8.07 4.01 -12.31
CA HIS A 166 8.22 5.07 -11.33
C HIS A 166 7.23 4.96 -10.17
N VAL A 167 7.61 5.49 -9.01
CA VAL A 167 6.76 5.60 -7.82
C VAL A 167 6.78 7.04 -7.32
N ALA A 168 5.61 7.61 -7.09
CA ALA A 168 5.45 8.91 -6.46
C ALA A 168 4.75 8.78 -5.11
N ALA A 169 5.10 9.64 -4.15
CA ALA A 169 4.44 9.69 -2.86
C ALA A 169 4.34 11.14 -2.35
N GLN A 170 3.29 11.42 -1.61
CA GLN A 170 3.19 12.63 -0.81
C GLN A 170 4.09 12.49 0.42
N VAL A 171 4.89 13.51 0.73
CA VAL A 171 5.74 13.52 1.91
C VAL A 171 5.59 14.81 2.70
N ARG A 172 5.82 14.69 3.99
CA ARG A 172 5.99 15.81 4.90
C ARG A 172 7.47 15.95 5.25
N THR A 173 8.06 17.08 4.90
CA THR A 173 9.49 17.34 5.08
C THR A 173 9.80 18.09 6.38
N SER A 174 8.84 18.89 6.86
CA SER A 174 8.92 19.63 8.14
C SER A 174 7.53 19.76 8.77
N LEU A 175 7.41 20.53 9.84
CA LEU A 175 6.14 20.69 10.57
C LEU A 175 4.99 21.19 9.66
N TYR A 176 5.28 22.03 8.68
CA TYR A 176 4.28 22.66 7.80
C TYR A 176 4.63 22.58 6.33
N ASP A 177 5.64 21.78 5.95
CA ASP A 177 6.10 21.68 4.57
C ASP A 177 5.82 20.30 4.01
N TYR A 178 5.08 20.27 2.93
CA TYR A 178 4.74 19.06 2.18
C TYR A 178 5.20 19.19 0.73
N THR A 179 5.55 18.08 0.11
CA THR A 179 5.87 18.00 -1.31
C THR A 179 5.52 16.63 -1.86
N ILE A 180 5.75 16.44 -3.15
CA ILE A 180 5.75 15.13 -3.80
C ILE A 180 7.19 14.70 -4.00
N VAL A 181 7.44 13.42 -3.82
CA VAL A 181 8.71 12.75 -4.13
C VAL A 181 8.44 11.74 -5.23
N VAL A 182 9.32 11.69 -6.22
CA VAL A 182 9.28 10.71 -7.30
C VAL A 182 10.61 9.96 -7.29
N ASP A 183 10.57 8.64 -7.12
CA ASP A 183 11.75 7.77 -7.06
C ASP A 183 12.85 8.24 -6.09
N GLY A 184 12.42 8.79 -4.95
CA GLY A 184 13.33 9.33 -3.93
C GLY A 184 13.71 10.80 -4.09
N GLU A 185 13.41 11.42 -5.23
CA GLU A 185 13.74 12.81 -5.52
C GLU A 185 12.54 13.74 -5.24
N PRO A 186 12.66 14.66 -4.27
CA PRO A 186 11.58 15.59 -3.95
C PRO A 186 11.43 16.67 -5.02
N TRP A 187 10.21 17.11 -5.26
CA TRP A 187 9.97 18.34 -6.02
C TRP A 187 10.68 19.53 -5.39
N PRO A 188 11.11 20.50 -6.22
CA PRO A 188 11.88 21.66 -5.72
C PRO A 188 11.04 22.61 -4.86
N ALA A 189 9.72 22.56 -4.96
CA ALA A 189 8.80 23.39 -4.21
C ALA A 189 8.13 22.63 -3.07
N VAL A 190 7.86 23.34 -1.97
CA VAL A 190 7.08 22.85 -0.83
C VAL A 190 5.84 23.71 -0.64
N TRP A 191 4.80 23.11 -0.07
CA TRP A 191 3.52 23.77 0.21
C TRP A 191 3.03 23.42 1.63
N PRO A 192 2.20 24.26 2.24
CA PRO A 192 1.58 23.94 3.54
C PRO A 192 0.76 22.65 3.53
N TRP A 193 0.23 22.26 2.38
CA TRP A 193 -0.49 20.99 2.14
C TRP A 193 -0.37 20.55 0.69
N VAL A 194 -0.26 19.25 0.53
CA VAL A 194 -0.29 18.55 -0.75
C VAL A 194 -1.20 17.34 -0.57
N TRP A 195 -1.93 16.95 -1.62
CA TRP A 195 -2.67 15.69 -1.65
C TRP A 195 -2.00 14.67 -2.55
N LYS A 196 -2.57 13.46 -2.58
CA LYS A 196 -2.10 12.32 -3.36
C LYS A 196 -1.72 12.71 -4.78
N ALA A 197 -0.55 12.24 -5.22
CA ALA A 197 -0.06 12.39 -6.58
C ALA A 197 -0.80 11.49 -7.57
N ALA A 198 -0.78 11.89 -8.85
CA ALA A 198 -1.19 11.06 -9.98
C ALA A 198 -0.22 11.25 -11.15
N PHE A 199 0.16 10.13 -11.77
CA PHE A 199 0.92 10.16 -13.02
C PHE A 199 0.01 10.41 -14.21
N SER A 200 0.44 11.26 -15.12
CA SER A 200 -0.21 11.46 -16.42
C SER A 200 -0.01 10.22 -17.31
N PRO A 201 -1.07 9.61 -17.82
CA PRO A 201 -0.92 8.47 -18.74
C PRO A 201 -0.33 8.85 -20.09
N ALA A 202 -0.32 10.14 -20.45
CA ALA A 202 0.14 10.61 -21.75
C ALA A 202 1.66 10.82 -21.81
N ASP A 203 2.27 11.35 -20.74
CA ASP A 203 3.67 11.80 -20.75
C ASP A 203 4.44 11.43 -19.49
N GLY A 204 3.79 10.74 -18.51
CA GLY A 204 4.42 10.34 -17.25
C GLY A 204 4.65 11.50 -16.27
N SER A 205 4.27 12.75 -16.58
CA SER A 205 4.37 13.87 -15.66
C SER A 205 3.53 13.63 -14.40
N VAL A 206 3.97 14.13 -13.26
CA VAL A 206 3.31 13.93 -11.98
C VAL A 206 2.53 15.17 -11.60
N THR A 207 1.24 15.02 -11.27
CA THR A 207 0.41 16.12 -10.75
C THR A 207 -0.04 15.85 -9.33
N ALA A 208 -0.23 16.92 -8.57
CA ALA A 208 -0.83 16.86 -7.24
C ALA A 208 -1.58 18.14 -6.91
N PRO A 209 -2.67 18.06 -6.14
CA PRO A 209 -3.30 19.23 -5.52
C PRO A 209 -2.36 19.82 -4.47
N VAL A 210 -2.14 21.14 -4.55
CA VAL A 210 -1.29 21.87 -3.62
C VAL A 210 -2.00 23.08 -3.04
N LYS A 211 -1.71 23.40 -1.79
CA LYS A 211 -2.25 24.58 -1.10
C LYS A 211 -1.29 25.75 -1.25
N THR A 212 -1.72 26.81 -1.92
CA THR A 212 -0.99 28.10 -1.97
C THR A 212 -1.63 29.11 -1.02
N PRO A 213 -1.01 30.27 -0.75
CA PRO A 213 -1.64 31.33 0.04
C PRO A 213 -3.01 31.78 -0.51
N GLU A 214 -3.20 31.74 -1.83
CA GLU A 214 -4.43 32.18 -2.49
C GLU A 214 -5.50 31.08 -2.56
N GLY A 215 -5.17 29.83 -2.28
CA GLY A 215 -6.11 28.71 -2.34
C GLY A 215 -5.49 27.43 -2.88
N TRP A 216 -6.33 26.43 -3.10
CA TRP A 216 -5.94 25.16 -3.69
C TRP A 216 -5.84 25.24 -5.21
N THR A 217 -4.85 24.56 -5.76
CA THR A 217 -4.64 24.45 -7.21
C THR A 217 -3.94 23.14 -7.56
N LEU A 218 -3.63 22.89 -8.84
CA LEU A 218 -2.78 21.77 -9.26
C LEU A 218 -1.36 22.25 -9.56
N ALA A 219 -0.40 21.48 -9.08
CA ALA A 219 0.99 21.53 -9.50
C ALA A 219 1.33 20.31 -10.37
N ARG A 220 2.26 20.49 -11.31
CA ARG A 220 2.85 19.46 -12.16
C ARG A 220 4.36 19.56 -12.05
N ASP A 221 5.01 18.44 -11.75
CA ASP A 221 6.48 18.34 -11.62
C ASP A 221 7.08 19.50 -10.80
N GLY A 222 6.42 19.81 -9.66
CA GLY A 222 6.85 20.85 -8.74
C GLY A 222 6.46 22.30 -9.11
N HIS A 223 5.71 22.51 -10.18
CA HIS A 223 5.29 23.83 -10.63
C HIS A 223 3.79 23.96 -10.68
N VAL A 224 3.24 25.02 -10.09
CA VAL A 224 1.82 25.35 -10.24
C VAL A 224 1.52 25.61 -11.71
N PHE A 225 0.55 24.89 -12.29
CA PHE A 225 0.21 25.04 -13.70
C PHE A 225 -1.25 25.48 -13.96
N TRP A 226 -2.17 25.29 -12.99
CA TRP A 226 -3.49 25.90 -13.08
C TRP A 226 -3.46 27.34 -12.58
N GLY A 227 -4.00 28.26 -13.36
CA GLY A 227 -4.14 29.67 -12.98
C GLY A 227 -5.23 29.93 -11.95
N GLN A 228 -6.23 29.05 -11.86
CA GLN A 228 -7.37 29.17 -10.95
C GLN A 228 -7.04 28.70 -9.54
N ARG A 229 -7.77 29.23 -8.56
CA ARG A 229 -7.67 28.88 -7.14
C ARG A 229 -9.03 28.50 -6.61
N PHE A 230 -9.05 27.49 -5.76
CA PHE A 230 -10.26 26.92 -5.18
C PHE A 230 -10.17 26.92 -3.64
N ALA A 231 -11.32 26.97 -2.97
CA ALA A 231 -11.37 26.80 -1.52
C ALA A 231 -10.86 25.42 -1.08
N GLN A 232 -11.18 24.39 -1.86
CA GLN A 232 -10.68 23.02 -1.69
C GLN A 232 -10.52 22.34 -3.05
N LEU A 233 -9.57 21.40 -3.15
CA LEU A 233 -9.33 20.58 -4.33
C LEU A 233 -8.71 19.26 -3.90
N TRP A 234 -9.28 18.13 -4.35
CA TRP A 234 -8.78 16.76 -4.12
C TRP A 234 -9.34 15.81 -5.18
N HIS A 235 -8.85 14.55 -5.20
CA HIS A 235 -9.30 13.49 -6.12
C HIS A 235 -9.26 13.90 -7.60
N HIS A 236 -8.17 14.55 -8.03
CA HIS A 236 -7.97 14.77 -9.45
C HIS A 236 -7.70 13.45 -10.17
N VAL A 237 -8.20 13.33 -11.38
CA VAL A 237 -8.05 12.15 -12.22
C VAL A 237 -7.76 12.56 -13.65
N TYR A 238 -7.05 11.72 -14.35
CA TYR A 238 -6.88 11.82 -15.79
C TYR A 238 -7.99 11.05 -16.52
N SER A 239 -8.37 11.53 -17.70
CA SER A 239 -9.19 10.73 -18.63
C SER A 239 -8.39 9.54 -19.15
N PRO A 240 -9.06 8.44 -19.46
CA PRO A 240 -8.45 7.29 -20.14
C PRO A 240 -7.83 7.66 -21.47
#